data_fb9cef1393c4605f5d85b603dc4089c8
#
_entry.id   fb9cef1393c4605f5d85b603dc4089c8
#
_cell.length_a   1.000
_cell.length_b   1.000
_cell.length_c   1.000
_cell.angle_alpha   90.00
_cell.angle_beta   90.00
_cell.angle_gamma   90.00
#
_symmetry.space_group_name_H-M   'P 1'
#
loop_
_entity.id
_entity.type
_entity.pdbx_description
1 polymer ?
#
loop_
_entity_poly.entity_id
_entity_poly.type
_entity_poly.pdbx_seq_one_letter_code
_entity_poly.pdbx_strand_id
1 'polypeptide(L)'
;MTKRIIKKIKEHFKEVLGIKTSPHSIALGFAIGTFIAILPTFGFTYLIAIIVMLVYAKESKIALFGALLLWNPFVLFPVYTLSYRLGDFILTGSPAIYPLQGIEQFRYATLRFLVGNFIIAVLFSLTSYFIIRKLVSYSRKTNI
;
A
#
# COMPACT_ATOMS: atom_id res chain seq x y z
N MET A 1 16.76 -26.55 -17.13
CA MET A 1 15.92 -25.43 -17.55
C MET A 1 15.40 -24.60 -16.39
N THR A 2 14.79 -25.22 -15.38
CA THR A 2 14.23 -24.51 -14.24
C THR A 2 15.31 -23.75 -13.44
N LYS A 3 16.49 -24.32 -13.26
CA LYS A 3 17.60 -23.66 -12.58
C LYS A 3 18.11 -22.42 -13.30
N ARG A 4 18.07 -22.43 -14.64
CA ARG A 4 18.43 -21.25 -15.46
C ARG A 4 17.46 -20.11 -15.28
N ILE A 5 16.16 -20.42 -15.25
CA ILE A 5 15.10 -19.44 -15.08
C ILE A 5 15.19 -18.81 -13.68
N ILE A 6 15.37 -19.65 -12.64
CA ILE A 6 15.50 -19.18 -11.26
C ILE A 6 16.74 -18.29 -11.12
N LYS A 7 17.86 -18.71 -11.75
CA LYS A 7 19.09 -17.91 -11.74
C LYS A 7 18.89 -16.54 -12.41
N LYS A 8 18.23 -16.51 -13.57
CA LYS A 8 17.90 -15.25 -14.25
C LYS A 8 17.00 -14.36 -13.41
N ILE A 9 16.00 -14.93 -12.76
CA ILE A 9 15.11 -14.17 -11.89
C ILE A 9 15.89 -13.61 -10.70
N LYS A 10 16.76 -14.40 -10.09
CA LYS A 10 17.60 -13.94 -8.98
C LYS A 10 18.56 -12.83 -9.41
N GLU A 11 19.18 -12.96 -10.58
CA GLU A 11 20.07 -11.93 -11.12
C GLU A 11 19.32 -10.66 -11.43
N HIS A 12 18.12 -10.78 -11.99
CA HIS A 12 17.25 -9.63 -12.26
C HIS A 12 16.83 -8.93 -10.96
N PHE A 13 16.46 -9.71 -9.94
CA PHE A 13 16.16 -9.17 -8.61
C PHE A 13 17.37 -8.48 -7.99
N LYS A 14 18.56 -9.08 -8.13
CA LYS A 14 19.80 -8.44 -7.64
C LYS A 14 20.10 -7.14 -8.39
N GLU A 15 19.87 -7.09 -9.68
CA GLU A 15 20.03 -5.85 -10.46
C GLU A 15 19.06 -4.77 -9.98
N VAL A 16 17.80 -5.14 -9.76
CA VAL A 16 16.76 -4.21 -9.31
C VAL A 16 16.98 -3.76 -7.88
N LEU A 17 17.31 -4.70 -6.98
CA LEU A 17 17.57 -4.43 -5.58
C LEU A 17 19.01 -4.00 -5.32
N GLY A 18 19.87 -4.07 -6.33
CA GLY A 18 21.30 -3.86 -6.21
C GLY A 18 21.73 -2.38 -6.34
N ILE A 19 22.79 -2.17 -7.07
CA ILE A 19 23.64 -0.99 -7.07
C ILE A 19 22.90 0.32 -7.42
N LYS A 20 21.84 0.25 -8.24
CA LYS A 20 21.16 1.46 -8.76
C LYS A 20 20.03 2.00 -7.92
N THR A 21 19.47 1.18 -7.02
CA THR A 21 18.30 1.57 -6.23
C THR A 21 18.64 1.52 -4.75
N SER A 22 18.53 2.67 -4.08
CA SER A 22 18.81 2.76 -2.65
C SER A 22 17.70 2.06 -1.84
N PRO A 23 18.00 1.60 -0.61
CA PRO A 23 16.94 1.09 0.28
C PRO A 23 15.81 2.09 0.50
N HIS A 24 16.14 3.37 0.56
CA HIS A 24 15.15 4.42 0.70
C HIS A 24 14.18 4.46 -0.50
N SER A 25 14.69 4.37 -1.73
CA SER A 25 13.84 4.40 -2.93
C SER A 25 12.92 3.18 -3.01
N ILE A 26 13.43 1.99 -2.67
CA ILE A 26 12.63 0.77 -2.65
C ILE A 26 11.52 0.88 -1.58
N ALA A 27 11.89 1.31 -0.38
CA ALA A 27 10.94 1.47 0.71
C ALA A 27 9.89 2.53 0.40
N LEU A 28 10.30 3.64 -0.21
CA LEU A 28 9.39 4.71 -0.59
C LEU A 28 8.43 4.26 -1.69
N GLY A 29 8.93 3.55 -2.70
CA GLY A 29 8.09 2.98 -3.75
C GLY A 29 7.04 2.02 -3.20
N PHE A 30 7.45 1.13 -2.30
CA PHE A 30 6.53 0.20 -1.65
C PHE A 30 5.51 0.94 -0.78
N ALA A 31 5.94 1.95 -0.04
CA ALA A 31 5.05 2.75 0.80
C ALA A 31 4.01 3.52 -0.03
N ILE A 32 4.44 4.13 -1.13
CA ILE A 32 3.53 4.82 -2.04
C ILE A 32 2.52 3.84 -2.64
N GLY A 33 2.99 2.67 -3.07
CA GLY A 33 2.12 1.62 -3.58
C GLY A 33 1.10 1.15 -2.55
N THR A 34 1.54 0.97 -1.31
CA THR A 34 0.66 0.60 -0.18
C THR A 34 -0.41 1.68 0.04
N PHE A 35 -0.01 2.94 0.04
CA PHE A 35 -0.94 4.05 0.22
C PHE A 35 -1.99 4.07 -0.88
N ILE A 36 -1.58 3.98 -2.14
CA ILE A 36 -2.48 3.98 -3.28
C ILE A 36 -3.42 2.76 -3.23
N ALA A 37 -2.88 1.60 -2.88
CA ALA A 37 -3.65 0.35 -2.84
C ALA A 37 -4.75 0.37 -1.77
N ILE A 38 -4.46 0.95 -0.60
CA ILE A 38 -5.41 1.01 0.50
C ILE A 38 -6.50 2.05 0.27
N LEU A 39 -6.16 3.17 -0.39
CA LEU A 39 -7.16 4.19 -0.69
C LEU A 39 -8.27 3.63 -1.61
N PRO A 40 -9.54 4.03 -1.39
CA PRO A 40 -10.65 3.53 -2.20
C PRO A 40 -10.69 4.25 -3.55
N THR A 41 -9.94 3.75 -4.50
CA THR A 41 -9.80 4.37 -5.82
C THR A 41 -10.80 3.82 -6.84
N PHE A 42 -11.67 2.89 -6.45
CA PHE A 42 -12.76 2.35 -7.26
C PHE A 42 -12.32 1.82 -8.62
N GLY A 43 -11.20 1.10 -8.66
CA GLY A 43 -10.69 0.51 -9.90
C GLY A 43 -9.64 1.36 -10.61
N PHE A 44 -9.42 2.59 -10.20
CA PHE A 44 -8.41 3.47 -10.79
C PHE A 44 -7.03 3.31 -10.16
N THR A 45 -6.84 2.31 -9.31
CA THR A 45 -5.59 2.09 -8.58
C THR A 45 -4.39 2.01 -9.52
N TYR A 46 -4.49 1.22 -10.58
CA TYR A 46 -3.38 1.05 -11.51
C TYR A 46 -3.12 2.30 -12.34
N LEU A 47 -4.18 3.02 -12.71
CA LEU A 47 -4.03 4.28 -13.43
C LEU A 47 -3.29 5.32 -12.58
N ILE A 48 -3.67 5.45 -11.32
CA ILE A 48 -3.00 6.35 -10.37
C ILE A 48 -1.54 5.92 -10.19
N ALA A 49 -1.29 4.62 -10.05
CA ALA A 49 0.06 4.09 -9.92
C ALA A 49 0.92 4.44 -11.13
N ILE A 50 0.39 4.30 -12.32
CA ILE A 50 1.12 4.65 -13.56
C ILE A 50 1.44 6.15 -13.59
N ILE A 51 0.49 7.00 -13.25
CA ILE A 51 0.70 8.44 -13.20
C ILE A 51 1.80 8.79 -12.19
N VAL A 52 1.76 8.18 -11.00
CA VAL A 52 2.78 8.40 -9.97
C VAL A 52 4.16 7.97 -10.47
N MET A 53 4.24 6.84 -11.17
CA MET A 53 5.51 6.37 -11.72
C MET A 53 6.08 7.31 -12.78
N LEU A 54 5.22 7.91 -13.59
CA LEU A 54 5.67 8.87 -14.60
C LEU A 54 6.17 10.17 -13.99
N VAL A 55 5.55 10.60 -12.89
CA VAL A 55 5.92 11.83 -12.20
C VAL A 55 7.13 11.64 -11.29
N TYR A 56 7.19 10.52 -10.58
CA TYR A 56 8.27 10.21 -9.64
C TYR A 56 9.19 9.13 -10.23
N ALA A 57 10.17 9.55 -11.01
CA ALA A 57 11.11 8.64 -11.66
C ALA A 57 12.14 8.03 -10.71
N LYS A 58 12.29 8.57 -9.49
CA LYS A 58 13.34 8.16 -8.55
C LYS A 58 12.95 6.95 -7.70
N GLU A 59 11.67 6.70 -7.50
CA GLU A 59 11.21 5.60 -6.68
C GLU A 59 11.26 4.29 -7.45
N SER A 60 11.37 3.17 -6.70
CA SER A 60 11.38 1.84 -7.31
C SER A 60 9.99 1.49 -7.87
N LYS A 61 9.88 1.45 -9.18
CA LYS A 61 8.65 1.06 -9.88
C LYS A 61 8.25 -0.38 -9.54
N ILE A 62 9.24 -1.25 -9.40
CA ILE A 62 9.01 -2.67 -9.08
C ILE A 62 8.48 -2.81 -7.65
N ALA A 63 9.03 -2.06 -6.71
CA ALA A 63 8.53 -2.07 -5.33
C ALA A 63 7.10 -1.55 -5.26
N LEU A 64 6.77 -0.51 -6.01
CA LEU A 64 5.42 0.03 -6.08
C LEU A 64 4.43 -1.01 -6.63
N PHE A 65 4.76 -1.65 -7.75
CA PHE A 65 3.94 -2.72 -8.30
C PHE A 65 3.83 -3.91 -7.36
N GLY A 66 4.93 -4.27 -6.67
CA GLY A 66 4.92 -5.33 -5.68
C GLY A 66 3.94 -5.05 -4.55
N ALA A 67 3.89 -3.81 -4.09
CA ALA A 67 2.92 -3.41 -3.07
C ALA A 67 1.48 -3.56 -3.59
N LEU A 68 1.21 -3.14 -4.82
CA LEU A 68 -0.13 -3.27 -5.41
C LEU A 68 -0.56 -4.74 -5.51
N LEU A 69 0.37 -5.63 -5.84
CA LEU A 69 0.07 -7.07 -5.90
C LEU A 69 -0.15 -7.67 -4.52
N LEU A 70 0.62 -7.21 -3.52
CA LEU A 70 0.45 -7.66 -2.13
C LEU A 70 -0.92 -7.26 -1.60
N TRP A 71 -1.34 -6.04 -1.86
CA TRP A 71 -2.62 -5.51 -1.41
C TRP A 71 -3.74 -5.88 -2.39
N ASN A 72 -4.00 -7.19 -2.52
CA ASN A 72 -5.09 -7.70 -3.36
C ASN A 72 -6.43 -7.59 -2.61
N PRO A 73 -7.58 -7.81 -3.29
CA PRO A 73 -8.90 -7.68 -2.65
C PRO A 73 -9.08 -8.53 -1.39
N PHE A 74 -8.47 -9.71 -1.32
CA PHE A 74 -8.58 -10.57 -0.14
C PHE A 74 -7.92 -9.96 1.08
N VAL A 75 -6.77 -9.31 0.88
CA VAL A 75 -6.06 -8.62 1.97
C VAL A 75 -6.75 -7.30 2.31
N LEU A 76 -7.27 -6.61 1.32
CA LEU A 76 -7.92 -5.31 1.51
C LEU A 76 -9.26 -5.41 2.25
N PHE A 77 -9.97 -6.53 2.13
CA PHE A 77 -11.27 -6.68 2.77
C PHE A 77 -11.23 -6.47 4.28
N PRO A 78 -10.34 -7.14 5.05
CA PRO A 78 -10.20 -6.86 6.47
C PRO A 78 -9.75 -5.42 6.76
N VAL A 79 -8.90 -4.86 5.91
CA VAL A 79 -8.41 -3.49 6.05
C VAL A 79 -9.57 -2.50 5.92
N TYR A 80 -10.46 -2.73 4.95
CA TYR A 80 -11.63 -1.87 4.76
C TYR A 80 -12.62 -1.96 5.92
N THR A 81 -12.80 -3.15 6.48
CA THR A 81 -13.63 -3.33 7.67
C THR A 81 -13.06 -2.55 8.86
N LEU A 82 -11.76 -2.66 9.05
CA LEU A 82 -11.05 -1.91 10.10
C LEU A 82 -11.14 -0.40 9.87
N SER A 83 -11.04 0.03 8.61
CA SER A 83 -11.17 1.44 8.22
C SER A 83 -12.52 2.02 8.65
N TYR A 84 -13.59 1.28 8.36
CA TYR A 84 -14.93 1.71 8.75
C TYR A 84 -15.06 1.81 10.27
N ARG A 85 -14.60 0.79 10.99
CA ARG A 85 -14.67 0.78 12.46
C ARG A 85 -13.89 1.92 13.09
N LEU A 86 -12.72 2.19 12.57
CA LEU A 86 -11.89 3.28 13.07
C LEU A 86 -12.54 4.63 12.81
N GLY A 87 -13.08 4.84 11.62
CA GLY A 87 -13.79 6.06 11.27
C GLY A 87 -15.03 6.28 12.12
N ASP A 88 -15.78 5.21 12.35
CA ASP A 88 -16.96 5.26 13.21
C ASP A 88 -16.59 5.65 14.64
N PHE A 89 -15.53 5.07 15.17
CA PHE A 89 -15.03 5.41 16.51
C PHE A 89 -14.61 6.88 16.62
N ILE A 90 -13.88 7.37 15.60
CA ILE A 90 -13.36 8.75 15.62
C ILE A 90 -14.48 9.77 15.49
N LEU A 91 -15.44 9.53 14.60
CA LEU A 91 -16.48 10.52 14.30
C LEU A 91 -17.61 10.55 15.32
N THR A 92 -17.96 9.41 15.93
CA THR A 92 -19.10 9.35 16.84
C THR A 92 -18.74 9.01 18.27
N GLY A 93 -17.63 8.30 18.50
CA GLY A 93 -17.32 7.80 19.85
C GLY A 93 -18.31 6.75 20.36
N SER A 94 -19.43 6.60 19.70
CA SER A 94 -20.46 5.61 20.02
C SER A 94 -21.23 5.21 18.76
N PRO A 95 -21.78 3.99 18.71
CA PRO A 95 -22.58 3.59 17.55
C PRO A 95 -23.78 4.51 17.35
N ALA A 96 -24.10 4.75 16.08
CA ALA A 96 -25.23 5.60 15.73
C ALA A 96 -26.55 5.02 16.27
N ILE A 97 -27.25 5.79 17.03
CA ILE A 97 -28.52 5.39 17.64
C ILE A 97 -29.69 5.65 16.69
N TYR A 98 -29.50 6.48 15.68
CA TYR A 98 -30.57 6.90 14.80
C TYR A 98 -30.67 6.01 13.55
N PRO A 99 -31.87 5.53 13.20
CA PRO A 99 -32.06 4.80 11.98
C PRO A 99 -31.94 5.75 10.79
N LEU A 100 -30.76 5.85 10.23
CA LEU A 100 -30.52 6.60 9.02
C LEU A 100 -31.00 5.77 7.82
N GLN A 101 -31.70 6.40 6.88
CA GLN A 101 -32.20 5.73 5.69
C GLN A 101 -31.80 6.49 4.43
N GLY A 102 -31.63 5.74 3.34
CA GLY A 102 -31.34 6.29 2.03
C GLY A 102 -29.99 6.96 1.90
N ILE A 103 -29.99 8.16 1.32
CA ILE A 103 -28.78 8.93 1.04
C ILE A 103 -28.01 9.29 2.31
N GLU A 104 -28.70 9.54 3.41
CA GLU A 104 -28.04 9.89 4.67
C GLU A 104 -27.26 8.74 5.26
N GLN A 105 -27.80 7.53 5.17
CA GLN A 105 -27.08 6.34 5.62
C GLN A 105 -25.85 6.11 4.76
N PHE A 106 -25.96 6.26 3.46
CA PHE A 106 -24.83 6.13 2.54
C PHE A 106 -23.73 7.16 2.83
N ARG A 107 -24.13 8.42 3.02
CA ARG A 107 -23.20 9.49 3.36
C ARG A 107 -22.51 9.25 4.70
N TYR A 108 -23.28 8.83 5.68
CA TYR A 108 -22.76 8.50 7.01
C TYR A 108 -21.68 7.41 6.92
N ALA A 109 -21.99 6.30 6.26
CA ALA A 109 -21.08 5.18 6.11
C ALA A 109 -19.83 5.57 5.30
N THR A 110 -20.01 6.34 4.24
CA THR A 110 -18.92 6.78 3.37
C THR A 110 -17.94 7.67 4.11
N LEU A 111 -18.42 8.64 4.86
CA LEU A 111 -17.55 9.54 5.62
C LEU A 111 -16.71 8.77 6.63
N ARG A 112 -17.33 7.84 7.35
CA ARG A 112 -16.63 7.02 8.34
C ARG A 112 -15.57 6.14 7.70
N PHE A 113 -15.93 5.52 6.58
CA PHE A 113 -14.99 4.70 5.84
C PHE A 113 -13.81 5.53 5.32
N LEU A 114 -14.08 6.69 4.72
CA LEU A 114 -13.02 7.52 4.15
C LEU A 114 -12.07 8.06 5.22
N VAL A 115 -12.59 8.52 6.34
CA VAL A 115 -11.75 9.03 7.43
C VAL A 115 -10.87 7.92 8.00
N GLY A 116 -11.46 6.79 8.33
CA GLY A 116 -10.71 5.64 8.85
C GLY A 116 -9.72 5.08 7.84
N ASN A 117 -10.13 4.99 6.60
CA ASN A 117 -9.28 4.48 5.52
C ASN A 117 -8.06 5.37 5.29
N PHE A 118 -8.24 6.68 5.27
CA PHE A 118 -7.12 7.60 5.10
C PHE A 118 -6.09 7.44 6.22
N ILE A 119 -6.56 7.36 7.46
CA ILE A 119 -5.66 7.17 8.61
C ILE A 119 -4.92 5.85 8.52
N ILE A 120 -5.63 4.76 8.20
CA ILE A 120 -5.02 3.43 8.04
C ILE A 120 -4.04 3.42 6.88
N ALA A 121 -4.38 4.05 5.76
CA ALA A 121 -3.48 4.14 4.61
C ALA A 121 -2.17 4.84 4.99
N VAL A 122 -2.23 5.94 5.71
CA VAL A 122 -1.04 6.65 6.18
C VAL A 122 -0.24 5.78 7.15
N LEU A 123 -0.89 5.16 8.13
CA LEU A 123 -0.20 4.33 9.11
C LEU A 123 0.46 3.11 8.47
N PHE A 124 -0.24 2.41 7.59
CA PHE A 124 0.32 1.24 6.93
C PHE A 124 1.43 1.63 5.94
N SER A 125 1.28 2.75 5.26
CA SER A 125 2.31 3.27 4.37
C SER A 125 3.60 3.59 5.13
N LEU A 126 3.50 4.31 6.24
CA LEU A 126 4.66 4.62 7.07
C LEU A 126 5.30 3.36 7.65
N THR A 127 4.48 2.45 8.16
CA THR A 127 4.97 1.17 8.71
C THR A 127 5.67 0.36 7.63
N SER A 128 5.08 0.28 6.44
CA SER A 128 5.67 -0.41 5.30
C SER A 128 7.01 0.20 4.91
N TYR A 129 7.11 1.52 4.90
CA TYR A 129 8.35 2.20 4.57
C TYR A 129 9.49 1.74 5.51
N PHE A 130 9.26 1.79 6.81
CA PHE A 130 10.29 1.44 7.78
C PHE A 130 10.64 -0.05 7.72
N ILE A 131 9.64 -0.91 7.57
CA ILE A 131 9.86 -2.36 7.48
C ILE A 131 10.69 -2.70 6.22
N ILE A 132 10.29 -2.20 5.07
CA ILE A 132 10.96 -2.49 3.80
C ILE A 132 12.37 -1.90 3.80
N ARG A 133 12.54 -0.68 4.28
CA ARG A 133 13.86 -0.06 4.37
C ARG A 133 14.81 -0.91 5.23
N LYS A 134 14.32 -1.38 6.37
CA LYS A 134 15.12 -2.20 7.27
C LYS A 134 15.46 -3.54 6.64
N LEU A 135 14.48 -4.20 6.00
CA LEU A 135 14.69 -5.49 5.35
C LEU A 135 15.69 -5.39 4.21
N VAL A 136 15.58 -4.38 3.35
CA VAL A 136 16.48 -4.20 2.22
C VAL A 136 17.89 -3.87 2.71
N SER A 137 18.02 -2.99 3.69
CA SER A 137 19.34 -2.66 4.28
C SER A 137 19.99 -3.88 4.90
N TYR A 138 19.23 -4.69 5.64
CA TYR A 138 19.73 -5.92 6.24
C TYR A 138 20.16 -6.93 5.19
N SER A 139 19.34 -7.12 4.16
CA SER A 139 19.64 -8.05 3.07
C SER A 139 20.92 -7.65 2.33
N ARG A 140 21.14 -6.39 2.12
CA ARG A 140 22.37 -5.90 1.46
C ARG A 140 23.60 -6.09 2.31
N LYS A 141 23.48 -5.99 3.64
CA LYS A 141 24.60 -6.23 4.55
C LYS A 141 25.00 -7.70 4.60
N THR A 142 24.05 -8.61 4.48
CA THR A 142 24.31 -10.04 4.63
C THR A 142 24.66 -10.74 3.32
N ASN A 143 24.28 -10.18 2.18
CA ASN A 143 24.48 -10.83 0.87
C ASN A 143 25.59 -10.19 0.02
N ILE A 144 26.45 -9.44 0.62
CA ILE A 144 27.59 -8.85 -0.10
C ILE A 144 28.79 -9.83 -0.13
#